data_c12c9064083e97220b442e8a63eaf19c
#
_entry.id   c12c9064083e97220b442e8a63eaf19c
#
_cell.length_a   1.000
_cell.length_b   1.000
_cell.length_c   1.000
_cell.angle_alpha   90.00
_cell.angle_beta   90.00
_cell.angle_gamma   90.00
#
_symmetry.space_group_name_H-M   'P 1'
#
loop_
_entity.id
_entity.type
_entity.pdbx_description
1 polymer ?
#
loop_
_entity_poly.entity_id
_entity_poly.type
_entity_poly.pdbx_seq_one_letter_code
_entity_poly.pdbx_strand_id
1 'polypeptide(L)'
;MGLVLPHLNGKLDGYAIRVPTINVSIVDLSFVAKRATTVEEINNAVKQASETDLKGILEYNKEPLVSIDFNHNPASSIFDATLTKVSGGTLVKVSSWYDNEWGFSNRMLDATVALMNAK
;
A
#
# COMPACT_ATOMS: atom_id res chain seq x y z
N MET A 1 10.60 -5.26 9.25
CA MET A 1 9.22 -5.75 9.15
C MET A 1 8.87 -6.72 10.28
N GLY A 2 9.63 -7.79 10.53
CA GLY A 2 9.35 -8.76 11.59
C GLY A 2 9.21 -8.20 13.01
N LEU A 3 9.83 -7.06 13.33
CA LEU A 3 9.67 -6.39 14.62
C LEU A 3 8.28 -5.79 14.81
N VAL A 4 7.68 -5.27 13.73
CA VAL A 4 6.35 -4.62 13.76
C VAL A 4 5.23 -5.64 13.51
N LEU A 5 5.50 -6.64 12.69
CA LEU A 5 4.57 -7.71 12.33
C LEU A 5 5.22 -9.08 12.63
N PRO A 6 5.28 -9.51 13.90
CA PRO A 6 6.01 -10.72 14.29
C PRO A 6 5.58 -12.01 13.58
N HIS A 7 4.29 -12.09 13.19
CA HIS A 7 3.74 -13.26 12.46
C HIS A 7 4.28 -13.38 11.01
N LEU A 8 4.90 -12.31 10.48
CA LEU A 8 5.55 -12.29 9.17
C LEU A 8 7.07 -12.47 9.25
N ASN A 9 7.63 -12.65 10.45
CA ASN A 9 9.07 -12.83 10.59
C ASN A 9 9.54 -14.08 9.81
N GLY A 10 10.57 -13.91 9.00
CA GLY A 10 11.09 -14.96 8.11
C GLY A 10 10.23 -15.30 6.89
N LYS A 11 9.09 -14.61 6.70
CA LYS A 11 8.18 -14.82 5.54
C LYS A 11 8.25 -13.71 4.51
N LEU A 12 8.92 -12.62 4.82
CA LEU A 12 9.10 -11.46 3.93
C LEU A 12 10.57 -11.22 3.71
N ASP A 13 10.92 -10.95 2.47
CA ASP A 13 12.21 -10.44 2.05
C ASP A 13 12.00 -9.32 1.04
N GLY A 14 12.99 -8.48 0.82
CA GLY A 14 12.88 -7.40 -0.15
C GLY A 14 14.12 -6.51 -0.19
N TYR A 15 14.17 -5.71 -1.22
CA TYR A 15 15.21 -4.72 -1.45
C TYR A 15 14.62 -3.41 -1.96
N ALA A 16 15.40 -2.34 -1.93
CA ALA A 16 15.00 -1.06 -2.49
C ALA A 16 15.82 -0.74 -3.75
N ILE A 17 15.12 -0.26 -4.78
CA ILE A 17 15.74 0.30 -5.98
C ILE A 17 15.71 1.81 -5.87
N ARG A 18 16.88 2.45 -6.03
CA ARG A 18 17.00 3.90 -6.09
C ARG A 18 16.89 4.34 -7.54
N VAL A 19 15.96 5.27 -7.79
CA VAL A 19 15.68 5.80 -9.13
C VAL A 19 15.70 7.34 -9.11
N PRO A 20 16.02 8.00 -10.22
CA PRO A 20 16.16 9.46 -10.28
C PRO A 20 14.79 10.15 -10.39
N THR A 21 13.91 9.92 -9.43
CA THR A 21 12.63 10.64 -9.27
C THR A 21 12.74 11.64 -8.12
N ILE A 22 12.03 12.77 -8.22
CA ILE A 22 12.10 13.84 -7.23
C ILE A 22 11.48 13.36 -5.91
N ASN A 23 10.30 12.78 -5.96
CA ASN A 23 9.55 12.30 -4.81
C ASN A 23 8.60 11.16 -5.21
N VAL A 24 7.94 10.56 -4.23
CA VAL A 24 7.02 9.42 -4.35
C VAL A 24 7.73 8.10 -4.65
N SER A 25 7.42 7.13 -3.89
CA SER A 25 7.92 5.76 -4.00
C SER A 25 6.80 4.78 -4.34
N ILE A 26 7.18 3.62 -4.84
CA ILE A 26 6.24 2.52 -5.09
C ILE A 26 6.68 1.27 -4.32
N VAL A 27 5.74 0.62 -3.67
CA VAL A 27 5.90 -0.76 -3.19
C VAL A 27 5.41 -1.68 -4.30
N ASP A 28 6.26 -2.60 -4.71
CA ASP A 28 5.95 -3.67 -5.63
C ASP A 28 6.01 -4.99 -4.87
N LEU A 29 4.85 -5.56 -4.56
CA LEU A 29 4.72 -6.75 -3.72
C LEU A 29 4.26 -7.94 -4.55
N SER A 30 5.03 -9.02 -4.48
CA SER A 30 4.62 -10.33 -4.99
C SER A 30 4.44 -11.31 -3.84
N PHE A 31 3.35 -12.08 -3.86
CA PHE A 31 3.08 -13.10 -2.84
C PHE A 31 2.29 -14.28 -3.39
N VAL A 32 2.34 -15.39 -2.68
CA VAL A 32 1.53 -16.58 -2.97
C VAL A 32 0.30 -16.56 -2.07
N ALA A 33 -0.87 -16.48 -2.67
CA ALA A 33 -2.15 -16.55 -1.96
C ALA A 33 -2.42 -17.97 -1.45
N LYS A 34 -3.08 -18.10 -0.31
CA LYS A 34 -3.44 -19.40 0.28
C LYS A 34 -4.47 -20.19 -0.53
N ARG A 35 -5.24 -19.52 -1.37
CA ARG A 35 -6.23 -20.09 -2.27
C ARG A 35 -6.19 -19.38 -3.61
N ALA A 36 -6.79 -19.99 -4.61
CA ALA A 36 -6.96 -19.33 -5.90
C ALA A 36 -7.79 -18.05 -5.75
N THR A 37 -7.39 -17.02 -6.49
CA THR A 37 -8.01 -15.69 -6.48
C THR A 37 -7.96 -15.08 -7.89
N THR A 38 -8.65 -13.95 -8.07
CA THR A 38 -8.66 -13.19 -9.32
C THR A 38 -8.23 -11.74 -9.09
N VAL A 39 -7.90 -11.03 -10.16
CA VAL A 39 -7.59 -9.60 -10.12
C VAL A 39 -8.76 -8.82 -9.53
N GLU A 40 -9.98 -9.13 -9.94
CA GLU A 40 -11.20 -8.48 -9.49
C GLU A 40 -11.43 -8.68 -7.99
N GLU A 41 -11.21 -9.89 -7.50
CA GLU A 41 -11.36 -10.21 -6.08
C GLU A 41 -10.39 -9.40 -5.23
N ILE A 42 -9.12 -9.30 -5.63
CA ILE A 42 -8.10 -8.52 -4.94
C ILE A 42 -8.45 -7.03 -4.97
N ASN A 43 -8.74 -6.50 -6.16
CA ASN A 43 -9.08 -5.10 -6.33
C ASN A 43 -10.31 -4.70 -5.52
N ASN A 44 -11.35 -5.53 -5.49
CA ASN A 44 -12.54 -5.29 -4.69
C ASN A 44 -12.27 -5.33 -3.18
N ALA A 45 -11.44 -6.26 -2.71
CA ALA A 45 -11.07 -6.34 -1.30
C ALA A 45 -10.31 -5.08 -0.85
N VAL A 46 -9.36 -4.59 -1.65
CA VAL A 46 -8.61 -3.37 -1.34
C VAL A 46 -9.50 -2.14 -1.44
N LYS A 47 -10.36 -2.06 -2.45
CA LYS A 47 -11.33 -0.97 -2.58
C LYS A 47 -12.24 -0.90 -1.35
N GLN A 48 -12.80 -2.02 -0.93
CA GLN A 48 -13.64 -2.08 0.27
C GLN A 48 -12.88 -1.58 1.50
N ALA A 49 -11.65 -2.04 1.72
CA ALA A 49 -10.83 -1.59 2.85
C ALA A 49 -10.57 -0.08 2.80
N SER A 50 -10.32 0.50 1.63
CA SER A 50 -10.11 1.95 1.47
C SER A 50 -11.37 2.80 1.75
N GLU A 51 -12.54 2.22 1.59
CA GLU A 51 -13.83 2.87 1.84
C GLU A 51 -14.32 2.70 3.29
N THR A 52 -13.76 1.73 4.02
CA THR A 52 -14.17 1.35 5.40
C THR A 52 -13.04 1.51 6.42
N ASP A 53 -12.40 0.43 6.80
CA ASP A 53 -11.47 0.36 7.95
C ASP A 53 -10.19 1.19 7.76
N LEU A 54 -9.76 1.38 6.51
CA LEU A 54 -8.55 2.13 6.16
C LEU A 54 -8.86 3.47 5.45
N LYS A 55 -10.08 3.95 5.59
CA LYS A 55 -10.50 5.24 5.00
C LYS A 55 -9.60 6.37 5.49
N GLY A 56 -9.05 7.15 4.54
CA GLY A 56 -8.10 8.24 4.81
C GLY A 56 -6.66 7.79 5.05
N ILE A 57 -6.40 6.48 5.09
CA ILE A 57 -5.06 5.89 5.22
C ILE A 57 -4.66 5.17 3.95
N LEU A 58 -5.59 4.41 3.37
CA LEU A 58 -5.45 3.71 2.10
C LEU A 58 -6.34 4.38 1.05
N GLU A 59 -5.77 4.67 -0.11
CA GLU A 59 -6.51 5.10 -1.30
C GLU A 59 -6.49 4.03 -2.39
N TYR A 60 -7.46 4.10 -3.28
CA TYR A 60 -7.63 3.18 -4.40
C TYR A 60 -7.61 3.95 -5.71
N ASN A 61 -6.57 3.73 -6.52
CA ASN A 61 -6.40 4.34 -7.83
C ASN A 61 -6.73 3.34 -8.95
N LYS A 62 -7.42 3.81 -9.97
CA LYS A 62 -7.74 3.08 -11.21
C LYS A 62 -7.30 3.81 -12.48
N GLU A 63 -6.67 4.96 -12.33
CA GLU A 63 -6.16 5.77 -13.43
C GLU A 63 -4.67 5.44 -13.70
N PRO A 64 -4.21 5.50 -14.95
CA PRO A 64 -2.81 5.21 -15.31
C PRO A 64 -1.91 6.41 -14.97
N LEU A 65 -1.70 6.65 -13.68
CA LEU A 65 -0.92 7.75 -13.14
C LEU A 65 0.55 7.36 -12.92
N VAL A 66 1.40 8.37 -12.75
CA VAL A 66 2.83 8.22 -12.46
C VAL A 66 3.21 8.89 -11.14
N SER A 67 4.43 8.67 -10.67
CA SER A 67 4.89 9.11 -9.34
C SER A 67 4.56 10.56 -9.00
N ILE A 68 4.77 11.49 -9.93
CA ILE A 68 4.54 12.92 -9.66
C ILE A 68 3.06 13.27 -9.37
N ASP A 69 2.13 12.49 -9.89
CA ASP A 69 0.70 12.72 -9.69
C ASP A 69 0.27 12.44 -8.22
N PHE A 70 1.07 11.66 -7.50
CA PHE A 70 0.84 11.34 -6.09
C PHE A 70 1.64 12.22 -5.12
N ASN A 71 2.38 13.21 -5.64
CA ASN A 71 3.14 14.13 -4.81
C ASN A 71 2.21 14.92 -3.89
N HIS A 72 2.56 14.99 -2.59
CA HIS A 72 1.73 15.57 -1.52
C HIS A 72 0.37 14.88 -1.31
N ASN A 73 0.21 13.64 -1.75
CA ASN A 73 -0.94 12.83 -1.35
C ASN A 73 -0.77 12.41 0.13
N PRO A 74 -1.74 12.69 1.03
CA PRO A 74 -1.63 12.41 2.46
C PRO A 74 -1.84 10.93 2.82
N ALA A 75 -2.29 10.08 1.90
CA ALA A 75 -2.50 8.68 2.18
C ALA A 75 -1.18 7.96 2.46
N SER A 76 -1.20 7.00 3.36
CA SER A 76 -0.04 6.15 3.64
C SER A 76 0.25 5.16 2.51
N SER A 77 -0.77 4.82 1.72
CA SER A 77 -0.68 3.87 0.62
C SER A 77 -1.77 4.18 -0.39
N ILE A 78 -1.41 4.27 -1.67
CA ILE A 78 -2.35 4.46 -2.78
C ILE A 78 -2.23 3.23 -3.67
N PHE A 79 -3.16 2.30 -3.51
CA PHE A 79 -3.18 1.04 -4.25
C PHE A 79 -3.47 1.31 -5.73
N ASP A 80 -2.62 0.77 -6.61
CA ASP A 80 -2.78 0.91 -8.05
C ASP A 80 -3.45 -0.35 -8.64
N ALA A 81 -4.76 -0.26 -8.85
CA ALA A 81 -5.55 -1.37 -9.37
C ALA A 81 -5.20 -1.74 -10.83
N THR A 82 -4.56 -0.85 -11.56
CA THR A 82 -4.14 -1.09 -12.96
C THR A 82 -2.96 -2.04 -13.04
N LEU A 83 -2.17 -2.15 -11.97
CA LEU A 83 -0.96 -2.95 -11.88
C LEU A 83 -1.17 -4.32 -11.23
N THR A 84 -2.38 -4.63 -10.74
CA THR A 84 -2.68 -5.93 -10.14
C THR A 84 -2.56 -7.06 -11.17
N LYS A 85 -1.82 -8.11 -10.82
CA LYS A 85 -1.67 -9.31 -11.65
C LYS A 85 -1.87 -10.58 -10.83
N VAL A 86 -2.45 -11.58 -11.46
CA VAL A 86 -2.59 -12.94 -10.89
C VAL A 86 -2.11 -13.94 -11.93
N SER A 87 -1.19 -14.79 -11.55
CA SER A 87 -0.66 -15.87 -12.39
C SER A 87 -0.89 -17.23 -11.72
N GLY A 88 -1.32 -18.23 -12.49
CA GLY A 88 -1.60 -19.57 -11.98
C GLY A 88 -2.64 -19.59 -10.83
N GLY A 89 -3.46 -18.57 -10.73
CA GLY A 89 -4.50 -18.43 -9.70
C GLY A 89 -4.01 -18.07 -8.31
N THR A 90 -2.72 -18.22 -8.00
CA THR A 90 -2.20 -18.01 -6.63
C THR A 90 -1.02 -17.06 -6.55
N LEU A 91 -0.23 -16.90 -7.59
CA LEU A 91 0.86 -15.91 -7.59
C LEU A 91 0.27 -14.55 -7.89
N VAL A 92 0.30 -13.68 -6.90
CA VAL A 92 -0.28 -12.33 -6.93
C VAL A 92 0.82 -11.29 -6.94
N LYS A 93 0.64 -10.26 -7.77
CA LYS A 93 1.45 -9.05 -7.77
C LYS A 93 0.54 -7.85 -7.60
N VAL A 94 0.89 -6.98 -6.65
CA VAL A 94 0.20 -5.71 -6.38
C VAL A 94 1.21 -4.58 -6.23
N SER A 95 0.78 -3.37 -6.55
CA SER A 95 1.62 -2.19 -6.43
C SER A 95 0.88 -1.09 -5.68
N SER A 96 1.62 -0.31 -4.92
CA SER A 96 1.06 0.80 -4.16
C SER A 96 2.03 1.97 -4.11
N TRP A 97 1.54 3.17 -4.44
CA TRP A 97 2.28 4.43 -4.38
C TRP A 97 2.21 5.04 -2.98
N TYR A 98 3.20 5.82 -2.63
CA TYR A 98 3.19 6.62 -1.40
C TYR A 98 4.18 7.78 -1.47
N ASP A 99 3.77 8.92 -0.93
CA ASP A 99 4.68 10.03 -0.63
C ASP A 99 5.32 9.75 0.75
N ASN A 100 6.58 9.34 0.75
CA ASN A 100 7.27 8.92 1.97
C ASN A 100 7.48 10.05 2.98
N GLU A 101 7.41 11.30 2.57
CA GLU A 101 7.56 12.47 3.44
C GLU A 101 6.19 12.99 3.88
N TRP A 102 5.32 13.29 2.94
CA TRP A 102 4.02 13.89 3.21
C TRP A 102 3.05 12.93 3.89
N GLY A 103 2.93 11.72 3.39
CA GLY A 103 2.09 10.69 4.00
C GLY A 103 2.53 10.36 5.43
N PHE A 104 3.83 10.24 5.67
CA PHE A 104 4.38 10.01 7.01
C PHE A 104 4.07 11.18 7.95
N SER A 105 4.26 12.43 7.50
CA SER A 105 3.99 13.61 8.32
C SER A 105 2.51 13.68 8.74
N ASN A 106 1.59 13.36 7.84
CA ASN A 106 0.17 13.26 8.16
C ASN A 106 -0.12 12.15 9.18
N ARG A 107 0.50 10.97 9.05
CA ARG A 107 0.35 9.88 10.05
C ARG A 107 0.90 10.24 11.41
N MET A 108 1.96 11.03 11.50
CA MET A 108 2.45 11.53 12.79
C MET A 108 1.40 12.38 13.50
N LEU A 109 0.72 13.27 12.78
CA LEU A 109 -0.37 14.07 13.35
C LEU A 109 -1.53 13.18 13.82
N ASP A 110 -1.96 12.23 13.01
CA ASP A 110 -3.02 11.31 13.38
C ASP A 110 -2.66 10.45 14.60
N ALA A 111 -1.43 9.94 14.66
CA ALA A 111 -0.94 9.18 15.79
C ALA A 111 -0.89 10.03 17.08
N THR A 112 -0.52 11.30 16.95
CA THR A 112 -0.53 12.25 18.07
C THR A 112 -1.95 12.46 18.62
N VAL A 113 -2.91 12.70 17.73
CA VAL A 113 -4.32 12.83 18.12
C VAL A 113 -4.86 11.55 18.75
N ALA A 114 -4.54 10.39 18.17
CA ALA A 114 -4.95 9.10 18.73
C ALA A 114 -4.35 8.86 20.12
N LEU A 115 -3.08 9.21 20.34
CA LEU A 115 -2.42 9.10 21.64
C LEU A 115 -3.07 10.01 22.69
N MET A 116 -3.41 11.24 22.32
CA MET A 116 -4.08 12.19 23.22
C MET A 116 -5.49 11.73 23.61
N ASN A 117 -6.17 11.01 22.74
CA ASN A 117 -7.50 10.47 22.97
C ASN A 117 -7.52 9.06 23.61
N ALA A 118 -6.37 8.42 23.71
CA ALA A 118 -6.24 7.13 24.40
C ALA A 118 -6.46 7.32 25.91
N LYS A 119 -7.46 6.63 26.45
CA LYS A 119 -7.79 6.60 27.88
C LYS A 119 -7.10 5.44 28.56
#